data_8242c1a46c07b24009286fa61b9cddaf
#
_entry.id   8242c1a46c07b24009286fa61b9cddaf
#
_cell.length_a   1.000
_cell.length_b   1.000
_cell.length_c   1.000
_cell.angle_alpha   90.00
_cell.angle_beta   90.00
_cell.angle_gamma   90.00
#
_symmetry.space_group_name_H-M   'P 1'
#
loop_
_entity.id
_entity.type
_entity.pdbx_description
1 polymer ?
#
loop_
_entity_poly.entity_id
_entity_poly.type
_entity_poly.pdbx_seq_one_letter_code
_entity_poly.pdbx_strand_id
1 'polypeptide(L)'
;MLIFFATIVVVLSEEQKGKTIFKSYEEIDAAPEEKKRGITINAAVVDYTTDKRHYAHTDCPGHADYIKNMITGANQMECAVIVVAATDGTMPQTREHLLLAKQIGIQNVIVFINKVDAADAEMLELVELEIRDTLKQYGFDGDNTPIVSGSALCALEGRDPAIGRDKIVELLKVIDEIPMPKRDLDKPLLLPIEQVFTITGRGTVATGSIKRGKIKLQDQVEMVGYNKILKSTVTGIEMFKQMLDYGEAGDQVGILLRGVKRDEIRRGMAIVAPKSASIYNYFQAQVYMLSKKEGGRPKPFTNNFQLQIFSMSWDCPAFIQLEEGRELLMPGEDATIKLHMQKKMFLEPGQRFTVRSGGVTMGYGVVSELLPDPGMGKWGD
;
A
#
# COMPACT_ATOMS: atom_id res chain seq x y z
N MET A 1 1.49 -17.14 0.24
CA MET A 1 0.55 -16.01 0.24
C MET A 1 -0.47 -16.14 -0.88
N LEU A 2 -0.09 -16.45 -2.09
CA LEU A 2 -0.94 -16.61 -3.28
C LEU A 2 -2.07 -17.64 -3.16
N ILE A 3 -1.79 -18.84 -2.63
CA ILE A 3 -2.83 -19.85 -2.37
C ILE A 3 -3.91 -19.32 -1.43
N PHE A 4 -3.52 -18.55 -0.43
CA PHE A 4 -4.44 -17.96 0.54
C PHE A 4 -5.44 -17.00 -0.12
N PHE A 5 -4.97 -16.19 -1.08
CA PHE A 5 -5.79 -15.22 -1.77
C PHE A 5 -6.81 -15.88 -2.71
N ALA A 6 -6.32 -16.79 -3.56
CA ALA A 6 -7.18 -17.57 -4.44
C ALA A 6 -8.28 -18.32 -3.64
N THR A 7 -7.93 -18.81 -2.44
CA THR A 7 -8.87 -19.54 -1.58
C THR A 7 -10.02 -18.66 -1.10
N ILE A 8 -9.77 -17.40 -0.73
CA ILE A 8 -10.85 -16.46 -0.34
C ILE A 8 -11.84 -16.31 -1.48
N VAL A 9 -11.35 -16.09 -2.70
CA VAL A 9 -12.19 -15.91 -3.88
C VAL A 9 -12.98 -17.17 -4.23
N VAL A 10 -12.36 -18.36 -4.09
CA VAL A 10 -13.03 -19.66 -4.31
C VAL A 10 -14.16 -19.85 -3.31
N VAL A 11 -13.89 -19.73 -2.01
CA VAL A 11 -14.90 -19.92 -0.96
C VAL A 11 -16.07 -18.95 -1.12
N LEU A 12 -15.81 -17.68 -1.46
CA LEU A 12 -16.86 -16.71 -1.71
C LEU A 12 -17.67 -16.99 -2.97
N SER A 13 -17.04 -17.48 -4.05
CA SER A 13 -17.76 -17.82 -5.28
C SER A 13 -18.72 -19.01 -5.07
N GLU A 14 -18.39 -19.94 -4.17
CA GLU A 14 -19.24 -21.06 -3.80
C GLU A 14 -20.40 -20.65 -2.88
N GLU A 15 -20.16 -19.75 -1.90
CA GLU A 15 -21.19 -19.32 -0.96
C GLU A 15 -22.18 -18.31 -1.55
N GLN A 16 -21.69 -17.43 -2.41
CA GLN A 16 -22.48 -16.33 -2.97
C GLN A 16 -22.69 -16.50 -4.48
N LYS A 17 -23.46 -17.50 -4.87
CA LYS A 17 -23.78 -17.83 -6.27
C LYS A 17 -24.10 -16.58 -7.10
N GLY A 18 -23.11 -16.12 -7.92
CA GLY A 18 -23.26 -15.04 -8.90
C GLY A 18 -22.86 -13.63 -8.46
N LYS A 19 -22.42 -13.39 -7.22
CA LYS A 19 -21.96 -12.06 -6.76
C LYS A 19 -20.44 -11.86 -6.90
N THR A 20 -19.65 -12.93 -6.87
CA THR A 20 -18.19 -12.89 -7.00
C THR A 20 -17.77 -13.72 -8.21
N ILE A 21 -16.94 -13.14 -9.09
CA ILE A 21 -16.41 -13.85 -10.25
C ILE A 21 -15.17 -14.61 -9.82
N PHE A 22 -15.18 -15.93 -10.00
CA PHE A 22 -14.01 -16.77 -9.79
C PHE A 22 -12.84 -16.27 -10.63
N LYS A 23 -11.68 -16.10 -9.99
CA LYS A 23 -10.40 -15.88 -10.67
C LYS A 23 -9.43 -16.98 -10.23
N SER A 24 -8.85 -17.66 -11.20
CA SER A 24 -7.84 -18.67 -10.93
C SER A 24 -6.55 -18.03 -10.42
N TYR A 25 -5.74 -18.82 -9.72
CA TYR A 25 -4.40 -18.45 -9.29
C TYR A 25 -3.54 -17.85 -10.42
N GLU A 26 -3.62 -18.46 -11.62
CA GLU A 26 -2.86 -18.02 -12.81
C GLU A 26 -3.36 -16.69 -13.41
N GLU A 27 -4.59 -16.29 -13.09
CA GLU A 27 -5.17 -15.01 -13.51
C GLU A 27 -4.83 -13.87 -12.54
N ILE A 28 -4.55 -14.19 -11.27
CA ILE A 28 -4.12 -13.23 -10.25
C ILE A 28 -2.66 -12.86 -10.48
N ASP A 29 -1.76 -13.85 -10.61
CA ASP A 29 -0.34 -13.68 -10.96
C ASP A 29 -0.13 -13.81 -12.48
N ALA A 30 -0.56 -12.79 -13.21
CA ALA A 30 -0.59 -12.84 -14.67
C ALA A 30 0.79 -12.62 -15.33
N ALA A 31 1.77 -12.02 -14.64
CA ALA A 31 3.06 -11.68 -15.22
C ALA A 31 3.93 -12.95 -15.49
N PRO A 32 4.59 -13.04 -16.66
CA PRO A 32 5.42 -14.20 -16.99
C PRO A 32 6.53 -14.51 -15.97
N GLU A 33 7.10 -13.48 -15.34
CA GLU A 33 8.13 -13.65 -14.31
C GLU A 33 7.57 -14.16 -12.98
N GLU A 34 6.35 -13.77 -12.60
CA GLU A 34 5.65 -14.25 -11.41
C GLU A 34 5.38 -15.76 -11.54
N LYS A 35 4.84 -16.18 -12.68
CA LYS A 35 4.60 -17.60 -12.99
C LYS A 35 5.89 -18.45 -12.96
N LYS A 36 7.00 -17.90 -13.47
CA LYS A 36 8.28 -18.61 -13.52
C LYS A 36 8.93 -18.78 -12.15
N ARG A 37 8.76 -17.80 -11.26
CA ARG A 37 9.40 -17.76 -9.93
C ARG A 37 8.49 -18.26 -8.82
N GLY A 38 7.16 -18.35 -9.04
CA GLY A 38 6.17 -18.74 -8.04
C GLY A 38 6.03 -17.72 -6.89
N ILE A 39 6.30 -16.44 -7.16
CA ILE A 39 6.22 -15.35 -6.19
C ILE A 39 5.52 -14.14 -6.80
N THR A 40 4.74 -13.41 -6.00
CA THR A 40 4.13 -12.14 -6.39
C THR A 40 5.21 -11.06 -6.51
N ILE A 41 5.25 -10.37 -7.63
CA ILE A 41 6.19 -9.27 -7.92
C ILE A 41 5.47 -7.92 -7.86
N ASN A 42 4.28 -7.86 -8.45
CA ASN A 42 3.47 -6.65 -8.51
C ASN A 42 2.25 -6.80 -7.59
N ALA A 43 1.80 -5.68 -7.01
CA ALA A 43 0.55 -5.67 -6.28
C ALA A 43 -0.62 -5.91 -7.25
N ALA A 44 -1.39 -6.95 -7.01
CA ALA A 44 -2.60 -7.27 -7.75
C ALA A 44 -3.84 -6.89 -6.93
N VAL A 45 -4.83 -6.27 -7.57
CA VAL A 45 -6.09 -5.92 -6.92
C VAL A 45 -7.18 -6.86 -7.39
N VAL A 46 -7.85 -7.50 -6.46
CA VAL A 46 -9.01 -8.35 -6.71
C VAL A 46 -10.18 -7.85 -5.87
N ASP A 47 -11.36 -7.84 -6.47
CA ASP A 47 -12.57 -7.43 -5.81
C ASP A 47 -13.45 -8.63 -5.42
N TYR A 48 -14.12 -8.50 -4.28
CA TYR A 48 -15.13 -9.45 -3.86
C TYR A 48 -16.16 -8.77 -2.95
N THR A 49 -17.30 -9.39 -2.81
CA THR A 49 -18.43 -8.88 -1.99
C THR A 49 -18.78 -9.90 -0.92
N THR A 50 -18.95 -9.43 0.31
CA THR A 50 -19.61 -10.19 1.38
C THR A 50 -21.08 -9.75 1.47
N ASP A 51 -21.83 -10.28 2.42
CA ASP A 51 -23.20 -9.81 2.65
C ASP A 51 -23.27 -8.37 3.19
N LYS A 52 -22.17 -7.89 3.80
CA LYS A 52 -22.10 -6.57 4.44
C LYS A 52 -21.43 -5.51 3.57
N ARG A 53 -20.39 -5.90 2.79
CA ARG A 53 -19.50 -4.92 2.11
C ARG A 53 -18.94 -5.46 0.81
N HIS A 54 -18.51 -4.51 -0.02
CA HIS A 54 -17.66 -4.77 -1.17
C HIS A 54 -16.20 -4.41 -0.82
N TYR A 55 -15.27 -5.29 -1.17
CA TYR A 55 -13.86 -5.15 -0.85
C TYR A 55 -13.00 -5.08 -2.11
N ALA A 56 -12.03 -4.17 -2.11
CA ALA A 56 -10.88 -4.21 -2.99
C ALA A 56 -9.71 -4.82 -2.19
N HIS A 57 -9.30 -6.00 -2.53
CA HIS A 57 -8.20 -6.69 -1.86
C HIS A 57 -6.93 -6.60 -2.70
N THR A 58 -5.88 -6.08 -2.11
CA THR A 58 -4.58 -5.94 -2.77
C THR A 58 -3.64 -7.04 -2.28
N ASP A 59 -3.24 -7.95 -3.17
CA ASP A 59 -2.17 -8.89 -2.88
C ASP A 59 -0.82 -8.20 -3.03
N CYS A 60 -0.05 -8.16 -1.94
CA CYS A 60 1.24 -7.51 -1.89
C CYS A 60 2.37 -8.53 -1.92
N PRO A 61 3.46 -8.25 -2.68
CA PRO A 61 4.62 -9.12 -2.67
C PRO A 61 5.25 -9.20 -1.28
N GLY A 62 5.49 -10.43 -0.80
CA GLY A 62 6.12 -10.68 0.51
C GLY A 62 7.64 -10.71 0.48
N HIS A 63 8.27 -10.78 -0.69
CA HIS A 63 9.72 -10.92 -0.82
C HIS A 63 10.44 -9.57 -0.70
N ALA A 64 11.58 -9.55 0.01
CA ALA A 64 12.33 -8.33 0.30
C ALA A 64 12.70 -7.50 -0.95
N ASP A 65 12.98 -8.16 -2.08
CA ASP A 65 13.34 -7.48 -3.33
C ASP A 65 12.19 -6.64 -3.92
N TYR A 66 10.94 -6.93 -3.55
CA TYR A 66 9.74 -6.29 -4.08
C TYR A 66 9.00 -5.39 -3.08
N ILE A 67 9.61 -5.10 -1.94
CA ILE A 67 9.03 -4.21 -0.91
C ILE A 67 8.64 -2.84 -1.49
N LYS A 68 9.35 -2.34 -2.49
CA LYS A 68 8.97 -1.13 -3.21
C LYS A 68 7.52 -1.20 -3.73
N ASN A 69 7.16 -2.31 -4.36
CA ASN A 69 5.81 -2.50 -4.91
C ASN A 69 4.76 -2.68 -3.79
N MET A 70 5.16 -3.33 -2.69
CA MET A 70 4.34 -3.43 -1.50
C MET A 70 4.05 -2.04 -0.89
N ILE A 71 5.07 -1.21 -0.65
CA ILE A 71 4.88 0.13 -0.06
C ILE A 71 3.91 0.97 -0.89
N THR A 72 4.07 0.95 -2.21
CA THR A 72 3.20 1.74 -3.09
C THR A 72 1.78 1.18 -3.20
N GLY A 73 1.58 -0.13 -3.02
CA GLY A 73 0.25 -0.76 -2.92
C GLY A 73 -0.41 -0.56 -1.56
N ALA A 74 0.38 -0.68 -0.49
CA ALA A 74 -0.13 -0.61 0.89
C ALA A 74 -0.58 0.80 1.32
N ASN A 75 -0.10 1.86 0.69
CA ASN A 75 -0.51 3.25 0.99
C ASN A 75 -2.03 3.51 0.84
N GLN A 76 -2.77 2.57 0.28
CA GLN A 76 -4.19 2.70 0.01
C GLN A 76 -5.06 1.78 0.85
N MET A 77 -4.43 0.97 1.70
CA MET A 77 -5.12 -0.01 2.53
C MET A 77 -5.67 0.64 3.80
N GLU A 78 -6.85 0.23 4.17
CA GLU A 78 -7.55 0.62 5.41
C GLU A 78 -7.39 -0.45 6.49
N CYS A 79 -7.13 -1.69 6.06
CA CYS A 79 -6.84 -2.85 6.89
C CYS A 79 -5.76 -3.71 6.26
N ALA A 80 -4.99 -4.43 7.08
CA ALA A 80 -4.03 -5.42 6.62
C ALA A 80 -4.34 -6.80 7.20
N VAL A 81 -4.31 -7.83 6.35
CA VAL A 81 -4.30 -9.23 6.78
C VAL A 81 -2.86 -9.73 6.69
N ILE A 82 -2.25 -9.97 7.84
CA ILE A 82 -0.90 -10.52 7.96
C ILE A 82 -0.99 -12.04 7.94
N VAL A 83 -0.39 -12.67 6.94
CA VAL A 83 -0.38 -14.13 6.80
C VAL A 83 0.95 -14.69 7.30
N VAL A 84 0.89 -15.59 8.29
CA VAL A 84 2.05 -16.27 8.87
C VAL A 84 1.85 -17.78 8.75
N ALA A 85 2.89 -18.52 8.39
CA ALA A 85 2.80 -19.98 8.38
C ALA A 85 3.02 -20.54 9.79
N ALA A 86 2.15 -21.45 10.21
CA ALA A 86 2.26 -22.14 11.52
C ALA A 86 3.60 -22.88 11.68
N THR A 87 4.19 -23.32 10.56
CA THR A 87 5.49 -24.04 10.55
C THR A 87 6.70 -23.12 10.69
N ASP A 88 6.59 -21.83 10.35
CA ASP A 88 7.73 -20.93 10.19
C ASP A 88 7.74 -19.81 11.24
N GLY A 89 6.59 -19.50 11.86
CA GLY A 89 6.43 -18.39 12.80
C GLY A 89 6.65 -17.02 12.17
N THR A 90 7.07 -16.04 12.98
CA THR A 90 7.33 -14.69 12.50
C THR A 90 8.69 -14.59 11.80
N MET A 91 8.67 -14.40 10.50
CA MET A 91 9.86 -14.22 9.67
C MET A 91 10.32 -12.74 9.66
N PRO A 92 11.57 -12.45 9.26
CA PRO A 92 12.03 -11.06 9.09
C PRO A 92 11.11 -10.22 8.20
N GLN A 93 10.54 -10.83 7.16
CA GLN A 93 9.57 -10.16 6.26
C GLN A 93 8.27 -9.80 7.00
N THR A 94 7.77 -10.65 7.89
CA THR A 94 6.58 -10.36 8.69
C THR A 94 6.78 -9.11 9.53
N ARG A 95 7.94 -8.99 10.15
CA ARG A 95 8.33 -7.81 10.96
C ARG A 95 8.43 -6.55 10.11
N GLU A 96 9.04 -6.64 8.93
CA GLU A 96 9.13 -5.51 7.99
C GLU A 96 7.74 -5.08 7.50
N HIS A 97 6.83 -6.02 7.22
CA HIS A 97 5.47 -5.72 6.81
C HIS A 97 4.67 -5.00 7.91
N LEU A 98 4.80 -5.44 9.17
CA LEU A 98 4.16 -4.78 10.32
C LEU A 98 4.71 -3.37 10.52
N LEU A 99 6.02 -3.20 10.44
CA LEU A 99 6.66 -1.89 10.50
C LEU A 99 6.11 -0.96 9.41
N LEU A 100 6.05 -1.42 8.18
CA LEU A 100 5.53 -0.64 7.06
C LEU A 100 4.04 -0.33 7.20
N ALA A 101 3.22 -1.29 7.61
CA ALA A 101 1.80 -1.09 7.88
C ALA A 101 1.58 0.03 8.92
N LYS A 102 2.39 0.02 10.00
CA LYS A 102 2.34 1.07 11.03
C LYS A 102 2.73 2.44 10.49
N GLN A 103 3.80 2.50 9.69
CA GLN A 103 4.30 3.75 9.10
C GLN A 103 3.31 4.37 8.12
N ILE A 104 2.67 3.54 7.29
CA ILE A 104 1.64 3.97 6.35
C ILE A 104 0.38 4.46 7.08
N GLY A 105 0.20 4.03 8.34
CA GLY A 105 -0.90 4.44 9.18
C GLY A 105 -2.09 3.48 9.17
N ILE A 106 -1.88 2.25 8.76
CA ILE A 106 -2.87 1.18 8.90
C ILE A 106 -3.09 0.96 10.39
N GLN A 107 -4.33 1.11 10.84
CA GLN A 107 -4.71 0.95 12.25
C GLN A 107 -5.27 -0.43 12.53
N ASN A 108 -5.98 -1.01 11.57
CA ASN A 108 -6.62 -2.30 11.71
C ASN A 108 -5.76 -3.40 11.08
N VAL A 109 -5.36 -4.36 11.89
CA VAL A 109 -4.61 -5.54 11.46
C VAL A 109 -5.37 -6.78 11.90
N ILE A 110 -5.42 -7.77 11.01
CA ILE A 110 -5.89 -9.13 11.29
C ILE A 110 -4.72 -10.06 11.03
N VAL A 111 -4.61 -11.14 11.75
CA VAL A 111 -3.61 -12.18 11.48
C VAL A 111 -4.32 -13.45 11.03
N PHE A 112 -3.78 -14.06 9.96
CA PHE A 112 -4.17 -15.41 9.57
C PHE A 112 -2.96 -16.35 9.69
N ILE A 113 -3.04 -17.31 10.63
CA ILE A 113 -2.04 -18.36 10.79
C ILE A 113 -2.39 -19.48 9.81
N ASN A 114 -1.64 -19.59 8.73
CA ASN A 114 -1.85 -20.55 7.65
C ASN A 114 -1.05 -21.84 7.86
N LYS A 115 -1.34 -22.88 7.09
CA LYS A 115 -0.70 -24.21 7.12
C LYS A 115 -0.87 -24.95 8.44
N VAL A 116 -2.01 -24.81 9.09
CA VAL A 116 -2.33 -25.51 10.35
C VAL A 116 -2.34 -27.02 10.16
N ASP A 117 -2.64 -27.49 8.95
CA ASP A 117 -2.58 -28.90 8.56
C ASP A 117 -1.17 -29.53 8.65
N ALA A 118 -0.12 -28.71 8.72
CA ALA A 118 1.27 -29.15 8.83
C ALA A 118 1.91 -28.84 10.20
N ALA A 119 1.14 -28.38 11.19
CA ALA A 119 1.61 -28.01 12.51
C ALA A 119 0.84 -28.76 13.61
N ASP A 120 1.46 -28.99 14.75
CA ASP A 120 0.79 -29.48 15.94
C ASP A 120 0.20 -28.35 16.81
N ALA A 121 -0.58 -28.70 17.81
CA ALA A 121 -1.25 -27.73 18.69
C ALA A 121 -0.26 -26.88 19.51
N GLU A 122 0.86 -27.46 19.94
CA GLU A 122 1.87 -26.79 20.75
C GLU A 122 2.61 -25.74 19.91
N MET A 123 2.97 -26.08 18.67
CA MET A 123 3.56 -25.17 17.70
C MET A 123 2.62 -24.00 17.38
N LEU A 124 1.33 -24.27 17.22
CA LEU A 124 0.33 -23.26 16.94
C LEU A 124 0.20 -22.23 18.08
N GLU A 125 0.18 -22.69 19.34
CA GLU A 125 0.17 -21.82 20.52
C GLU A 125 1.41 -20.94 20.58
N LEU A 126 2.61 -21.51 20.34
CA LEU A 126 3.86 -20.76 20.36
C LEU A 126 3.90 -19.68 19.28
N VAL A 127 3.45 -20.01 18.06
CA VAL A 127 3.39 -19.04 16.95
C VAL A 127 2.39 -17.92 17.24
N GLU A 128 1.23 -18.23 17.85
CA GLU A 128 0.26 -17.22 18.25
C GLU A 128 0.85 -16.24 19.29
N LEU A 129 1.53 -16.76 20.30
CA LEU A 129 2.21 -15.92 21.32
C LEU A 129 3.29 -15.03 20.68
N GLU A 130 4.14 -15.59 19.82
CA GLU A 130 5.17 -14.83 19.11
C GLU A 130 4.59 -13.70 18.26
N ILE A 131 3.48 -13.95 17.56
CA ILE A 131 2.79 -12.95 16.76
C ILE A 131 2.23 -11.84 17.64
N ARG A 132 1.59 -12.15 18.76
CA ARG A 132 1.04 -11.16 19.69
C ARG A 132 2.13 -10.26 20.25
N ASP A 133 3.26 -10.82 20.62
CA ASP A 133 4.42 -10.04 21.10
C ASP A 133 5.02 -9.18 19.98
N THR A 134 5.11 -9.72 18.77
CA THR A 134 5.58 -8.97 17.60
C THR A 134 4.64 -7.81 17.29
N LEU A 135 3.33 -7.99 17.32
CA LEU A 135 2.36 -6.92 17.12
C LEU A 135 2.55 -5.79 18.15
N LYS A 136 2.71 -6.13 19.44
CA LYS A 136 2.98 -5.15 20.52
C LYS A 136 4.28 -4.38 20.28
N GLN A 137 5.33 -5.08 19.87
CA GLN A 137 6.64 -4.47 19.58
C GLN A 137 6.53 -3.39 18.49
N TYR A 138 5.67 -3.59 17.48
CA TYR A 138 5.45 -2.63 16.39
C TYR A 138 4.28 -1.66 16.67
N GLY A 139 3.76 -1.63 17.91
CA GLY A 139 2.76 -0.65 18.35
C GLY A 139 1.34 -0.93 17.88
N PHE A 140 1.01 -2.19 17.58
CA PHE A 140 -0.36 -2.67 17.40
C PHE A 140 -0.92 -3.26 18.69
N ASP A 141 -2.24 -3.43 18.76
CA ASP A 141 -2.89 -4.08 19.90
C ASP A 141 -2.75 -5.61 19.79
N GLY A 142 -1.64 -6.14 20.32
CA GLY A 142 -1.36 -7.57 20.24
C GLY A 142 -2.34 -8.43 21.06
N ASP A 143 -2.99 -7.86 22.07
CA ASP A 143 -3.93 -8.62 22.91
C ASP A 143 -5.30 -8.79 22.24
N ASN A 144 -5.81 -7.73 21.59
CA ASN A 144 -7.13 -7.72 20.99
C ASN A 144 -7.12 -7.88 19.46
N THR A 145 -5.95 -7.88 18.79
CA THR A 145 -5.87 -8.14 17.36
C THR A 145 -6.47 -9.51 17.04
N PRO A 146 -7.46 -9.59 16.14
CA PRO A 146 -8.07 -10.86 15.76
C PRO A 146 -7.04 -11.78 15.07
N ILE A 147 -6.98 -13.02 15.51
CA ILE A 147 -6.15 -14.08 14.91
C ILE A 147 -7.06 -15.23 14.52
N VAL A 148 -6.99 -15.63 13.26
CA VAL A 148 -7.70 -16.81 12.73
C VAL A 148 -6.66 -17.83 12.27
N SER A 149 -6.80 -19.08 12.69
CA SER A 149 -5.86 -20.15 12.34
C SER A 149 -6.54 -21.18 11.44
N GLY A 150 -5.93 -21.48 10.27
CA GLY A 150 -6.53 -22.39 9.31
C GLY A 150 -5.55 -22.86 8.23
N SER A 151 -6.06 -23.61 7.26
CA SER A 151 -5.31 -24.07 6.09
C SER A 151 -6.00 -23.62 4.82
N ALA A 152 -5.38 -22.68 4.12
CA ALA A 152 -5.87 -22.24 2.82
C ALA A 152 -5.82 -23.37 1.78
N LEU A 153 -4.85 -24.27 1.88
CA LEU A 153 -4.76 -25.43 0.98
C LEU A 153 -5.93 -26.39 1.18
N CYS A 154 -6.26 -26.72 2.45
CA CYS A 154 -7.41 -27.58 2.74
C CYS A 154 -8.72 -26.97 2.23
N ALA A 155 -8.88 -25.65 2.37
CA ALA A 155 -10.05 -24.96 1.84
C ALA A 155 -10.12 -24.99 0.30
N LEU A 156 -8.99 -24.83 -0.38
CA LEU A 156 -8.91 -24.87 -1.84
C LEU A 156 -9.19 -26.27 -2.40
N GLU A 157 -8.70 -27.32 -1.71
CA GLU A 157 -8.88 -28.72 -2.10
C GLU A 157 -10.22 -29.31 -1.62
N GLY A 158 -11.01 -28.57 -0.85
CA GLY A 158 -12.29 -29.03 -0.30
C GLY A 158 -12.16 -30.14 0.75
N ARG A 159 -10.99 -30.25 1.42
CA ARG A 159 -10.72 -31.22 2.48
C ARG A 159 -10.69 -30.55 3.85
N ASP A 160 -10.95 -31.33 4.91
CA ASP A 160 -10.92 -30.87 6.30
C ASP A 160 -11.61 -29.51 6.53
N PRO A 161 -12.93 -29.41 6.34
CA PRO A 161 -13.67 -28.15 6.40
C PRO A 161 -13.41 -27.34 7.65
N ALA A 162 -13.24 -28.01 8.81
CA ALA A 162 -13.06 -27.36 10.10
C ALA A 162 -11.80 -26.50 10.22
N ILE A 163 -10.72 -26.86 9.52
CA ILE A 163 -9.47 -26.07 9.45
C ILE A 163 -9.32 -25.36 8.11
N GLY A 164 -10.10 -25.73 7.10
CA GLY A 164 -10.10 -25.17 5.75
C GLY A 164 -11.17 -24.11 5.58
N ARG A 165 -12.27 -24.50 4.90
CA ARG A 165 -13.35 -23.59 4.47
C ARG A 165 -13.96 -22.79 5.62
N ASP A 166 -14.26 -23.44 6.75
CA ASP A 166 -14.93 -22.77 7.88
C ASP A 166 -14.05 -21.65 8.46
N LYS A 167 -12.72 -21.81 8.45
CA LYS A 167 -11.76 -20.78 8.89
C LYS A 167 -11.64 -19.62 7.92
N ILE A 168 -11.79 -19.84 6.63
CA ILE A 168 -11.86 -18.74 5.65
C ILE A 168 -13.17 -17.95 5.85
N VAL A 169 -14.30 -18.63 6.09
CA VAL A 169 -15.57 -17.97 6.40
C VAL A 169 -15.48 -17.17 7.71
N GLU A 170 -14.81 -17.71 8.73
CA GLU A 170 -14.54 -17.01 9.98
C GLU A 170 -13.70 -15.74 9.74
N LEU A 171 -12.62 -15.85 8.96
CA LEU A 171 -11.80 -14.69 8.58
C LEU A 171 -12.63 -13.60 7.89
N LEU A 172 -13.50 -13.96 6.96
CA LEU A 172 -14.37 -13.01 6.27
C LEU A 172 -15.34 -12.29 7.23
N LYS A 173 -15.88 -13.02 8.22
CA LYS A 173 -16.69 -12.41 9.28
C LYS A 173 -15.89 -11.41 10.11
N VAL A 174 -14.66 -11.75 10.48
CA VAL A 174 -13.75 -10.86 11.21
C VAL A 174 -13.43 -9.61 10.38
N ILE A 175 -13.19 -9.75 9.07
CA ILE A 175 -12.99 -8.61 8.17
C ILE A 175 -14.24 -7.71 8.13
N ASP A 176 -15.43 -8.29 8.09
CA ASP A 176 -16.70 -7.57 8.09
C ASP A 176 -17.02 -6.81 9.41
N GLU A 177 -16.37 -7.19 10.52
CA GLU A 177 -16.52 -6.54 11.82
C GLU A 177 -15.59 -5.32 12.00
N ILE A 178 -14.58 -5.15 11.13
CA ILE A 178 -13.69 -3.99 11.20
C ILE A 178 -14.48 -2.70 10.99
N PRO A 179 -14.27 -1.69 11.86
CA PRO A 179 -14.92 -0.40 11.70
C PRO A 179 -14.60 0.26 10.36
N MET A 180 -15.60 0.84 9.72
CA MET A 180 -15.36 1.65 8.52
C MET A 180 -14.51 2.86 8.87
N PRO A 181 -13.43 3.15 8.14
CA PRO A 181 -12.63 4.33 8.37
C PRO A 181 -13.45 5.60 8.08
N LYS A 182 -13.15 6.68 8.81
CA LYS A 182 -13.71 7.99 8.50
C LYS A 182 -13.20 8.47 7.16
N ARG A 183 -14.12 8.81 6.26
CA ARG A 183 -13.79 9.30 4.92
C ARG A 183 -13.94 10.80 4.85
N ASP A 184 -12.92 11.50 4.37
CA ASP A 184 -12.89 12.96 4.20
C ASP A 184 -13.60 13.34 2.89
N LEU A 185 -14.93 13.40 2.90
CA LEU A 185 -15.74 13.69 1.72
C LEU A 185 -15.79 15.18 1.35
N ASP A 186 -15.56 16.06 2.32
CA ASP A 186 -15.67 17.52 2.16
C ASP A 186 -14.36 18.19 1.73
N LYS A 187 -13.24 17.48 1.81
CA LYS A 187 -11.96 17.99 1.35
C LYS A 187 -11.85 17.93 -0.19
N PRO A 188 -10.99 18.77 -0.81
CA PRO A 188 -10.72 18.68 -2.23
C PRO A 188 -10.25 17.29 -2.65
N LEU A 189 -10.68 16.84 -3.85
CA LEU A 189 -10.32 15.55 -4.42
C LEU A 189 -8.80 15.29 -4.36
N LEU A 190 -8.45 14.09 -3.94
CA LEU A 190 -7.10 13.52 -4.05
C LEU A 190 -7.19 12.05 -4.41
N LEU A 191 -6.70 11.70 -5.59
CA LEU A 191 -6.60 10.33 -6.11
C LEU A 191 -5.18 10.09 -6.62
N PRO A 192 -4.31 9.40 -5.84
CA PRO A 192 -3.00 8.96 -6.31
C PRO A 192 -3.14 7.94 -7.45
N ILE A 193 -2.43 8.15 -8.56
CA ILE A 193 -2.45 7.26 -9.71
C ILE A 193 -1.58 6.04 -9.45
N GLU A 194 -2.16 4.85 -9.53
CA GLU A 194 -1.50 3.56 -9.35
C GLU A 194 -1.10 2.93 -10.68
N GLN A 195 -2.01 2.96 -11.64
CA GLN A 195 -1.79 2.40 -12.97
C GLN A 195 -2.41 3.30 -14.04
N VAL A 196 -1.88 3.18 -15.25
CA VAL A 196 -2.38 3.93 -16.42
C VAL A 196 -2.54 2.96 -17.57
N PHE A 197 -3.73 2.95 -18.14
CA PHE A 197 -4.10 2.12 -19.27
C PHE A 197 -4.55 2.96 -20.45
N THR A 198 -4.50 2.38 -21.64
CA THR A 198 -5.14 2.93 -22.84
C THR A 198 -6.26 1.98 -23.25
N ILE A 199 -7.47 2.52 -23.36
CA ILE A 199 -8.61 1.78 -23.93
C ILE A 199 -8.78 2.26 -25.38
N THR A 200 -8.64 1.34 -26.33
CA THR A 200 -8.80 1.64 -27.75
C THR A 200 -10.15 2.27 -28.03
N GLY A 201 -10.15 3.43 -28.67
CA GLY A 201 -11.38 4.19 -29.00
C GLY A 201 -11.99 4.98 -27.84
N ARG A 202 -11.50 4.84 -26.59
CA ARG A 202 -12.03 5.59 -25.44
C ARG A 202 -11.02 6.59 -24.86
N GLY A 203 -9.72 6.26 -24.81
CA GLY A 203 -8.68 7.16 -24.34
C GLY A 203 -7.85 6.59 -23.19
N THR A 204 -7.28 7.47 -22.39
CA THR A 204 -6.41 7.12 -21.26
C THR A 204 -7.20 7.00 -19.98
N VAL A 205 -7.03 5.87 -19.28
CA VAL A 205 -7.62 5.58 -17.95
C VAL A 205 -6.52 5.58 -16.91
N ALA A 206 -6.71 6.34 -15.85
CA ALA A 206 -5.89 6.31 -14.65
C ALA A 206 -6.66 5.64 -13.51
N THR A 207 -6.06 4.65 -12.85
CA THR A 207 -6.69 3.95 -11.73
C THR A 207 -6.03 4.29 -10.41
N GLY A 208 -6.79 4.25 -9.34
CA GLY A 208 -6.35 4.46 -7.97
C GLY A 208 -7.50 4.55 -6.98
N SER A 209 -7.16 4.59 -5.68
CA SER A 209 -8.14 4.82 -4.62
C SER A 209 -8.28 6.32 -4.33
N ILE A 210 -9.51 6.79 -4.25
CA ILE A 210 -9.80 8.16 -3.83
C ILE A 210 -9.48 8.29 -2.33
N LYS A 211 -8.49 9.10 -1.99
CA LYS A 211 -8.07 9.32 -0.59
C LYS A 211 -9.00 10.27 0.15
N ARG A 212 -9.51 11.28 -0.54
CA ARG A 212 -10.44 12.29 -0.01
C ARG A 212 -11.21 12.96 -1.13
N GLY A 213 -12.32 13.58 -0.77
CA GLY A 213 -13.19 14.30 -1.67
C GLY A 213 -14.05 13.40 -2.53
N LYS A 214 -14.62 14.00 -3.56
CA LYS A 214 -15.52 13.37 -4.54
C LYS A 214 -15.13 13.76 -5.95
N ILE A 215 -15.46 12.91 -6.91
CA ILE A 215 -15.26 13.14 -8.34
C ILE A 215 -16.55 12.76 -9.09
N LYS A 216 -16.93 13.56 -10.06
CA LYS A 216 -18.14 13.34 -10.88
C LYS A 216 -17.78 13.36 -12.36
N LEU A 217 -18.68 12.81 -13.17
CA LEU A 217 -18.61 12.98 -14.62
C LEU A 217 -18.60 14.46 -15.00
N GLN A 218 -17.76 14.82 -15.99
CA GLN A 218 -17.52 16.17 -16.50
C GLN A 218 -16.77 17.10 -15.54
N ASP A 219 -16.32 16.64 -14.37
CA ASP A 219 -15.47 17.44 -13.51
C ASP A 219 -14.14 17.79 -14.22
N GLN A 220 -13.69 19.04 -14.01
CA GLN A 220 -12.34 19.44 -14.36
C GLN A 220 -11.39 18.93 -13.27
N VAL A 221 -10.27 18.36 -13.69
CA VAL A 221 -9.24 17.82 -12.78
C VAL A 221 -7.85 18.21 -13.23
N GLU A 222 -6.91 18.18 -12.31
CA GLU A 222 -5.49 18.34 -12.59
C GLU A 222 -4.73 17.06 -12.22
N MET A 223 -3.78 16.64 -13.08
CA MET A 223 -2.83 15.59 -12.77
C MET A 223 -1.50 16.24 -12.39
N VAL A 224 -1.05 16.05 -11.17
CA VAL A 224 0.12 16.73 -10.59
C VAL A 224 1.22 15.76 -10.19
N GLY A 225 2.48 16.12 -10.44
CA GLY A 225 3.66 15.33 -10.09
C GLY A 225 4.69 15.28 -11.21
N TYR A 226 5.91 14.86 -10.88
CA TYR A 226 7.05 14.75 -11.82
C TYR A 226 7.31 16.03 -12.61
N ASN A 227 7.31 17.17 -11.93
CA ASN A 227 7.47 18.53 -12.49
C ASN A 227 6.35 18.97 -13.44
N LYS A 228 5.20 18.29 -13.46
CA LYS A 228 4.08 18.57 -14.39
C LYS A 228 2.80 18.86 -13.64
N ILE A 229 1.99 19.73 -14.23
CA ILE A 229 0.59 19.96 -13.89
C ILE A 229 -0.18 19.93 -15.22
N LEU A 230 -1.02 18.92 -15.39
CA LEU A 230 -1.82 18.72 -16.60
C LEU A 230 -3.30 18.86 -16.26
N LYS A 231 -4.07 19.44 -17.15
CA LYS A 231 -5.52 19.63 -16.97
C LYS A 231 -6.29 18.65 -17.83
N SER A 232 -7.38 18.13 -17.32
CA SER A 232 -8.26 17.25 -18.06
C SER A 232 -9.71 17.37 -17.56
N THR A 233 -10.62 16.70 -18.30
CA THR A 233 -12.02 16.52 -17.93
C THR A 233 -12.28 15.04 -17.75
N VAL A 234 -13.01 14.69 -16.71
CA VAL A 234 -13.47 13.32 -16.45
C VAL A 234 -14.57 12.96 -17.42
N THR A 235 -14.36 11.94 -18.24
CA THR A 235 -15.35 11.47 -19.23
C THR A 235 -15.96 10.12 -18.88
N GLY A 236 -15.42 9.43 -17.88
CA GLY A 236 -15.96 8.18 -17.36
C GLY A 236 -15.36 7.88 -16.00
N ILE A 237 -16.15 7.25 -15.16
CA ILE A 237 -15.74 6.70 -13.85
C ILE A 237 -16.19 5.25 -13.86
N GLU A 238 -15.28 4.33 -13.63
CA GLU A 238 -15.54 2.90 -13.60
C GLU A 238 -15.03 2.31 -12.27
N MET A 239 -15.86 1.50 -11.65
CA MET A 239 -15.49 0.71 -10.48
C MET A 239 -15.97 -0.73 -10.70
N PHE A 240 -15.05 -1.71 -10.64
CA PHE A 240 -15.36 -3.14 -10.80
C PHE A 240 -16.20 -3.44 -12.06
N LYS A 241 -15.81 -2.87 -13.21
CA LYS A 241 -16.49 -2.98 -14.51
C LYS A 241 -17.88 -2.37 -14.56
N GLN A 242 -18.28 -1.60 -13.57
CA GLN A 242 -19.52 -0.83 -13.55
C GLN A 242 -19.23 0.66 -13.76
N MET A 243 -19.98 1.29 -14.67
CA MET A 243 -19.87 2.72 -14.88
C MET A 243 -20.65 3.45 -13.79
N LEU A 244 -20.02 4.49 -13.23
CA LEU A 244 -20.57 5.30 -12.15
C LEU A 244 -20.71 6.75 -12.59
N ASP A 245 -21.69 7.47 -12.02
CA ASP A 245 -21.84 8.90 -12.20
C ASP A 245 -20.88 9.71 -11.33
N TYR A 246 -20.49 9.17 -10.20
CA TYR A 246 -19.53 9.76 -9.27
C TYR A 246 -18.73 8.69 -8.52
N GLY A 247 -17.60 9.11 -7.93
CA GLY A 247 -16.81 8.34 -6.96
C GLY A 247 -16.50 9.21 -5.74
N GLU A 248 -16.25 8.58 -4.59
CA GLU A 248 -15.94 9.28 -3.35
C GLU A 248 -14.79 8.63 -2.58
N ALA A 249 -14.30 9.31 -1.54
CA ALA A 249 -13.20 8.81 -0.72
C ALA A 249 -13.42 7.36 -0.26
N GLY A 250 -12.43 6.51 -0.51
CA GLY A 250 -12.45 5.07 -0.25
C GLY A 250 -12.78 4.21 -1.48
N ASP A 251 -13.28 4.79 -2.56
CA ASP A 251 -13.56 4.03 -3.77
C ASP A 251 -12.28 3.77 -4.58
N GLN A 252 -12.15 2.53 -5.08
CA GLN A 252 -11.11 2.14 -6.03
C GLN A 252 -11.66 2.31 -7.46
N VAL A 253 -11.21 3.32 -8.16
CA VAL A 253 -11.83 3.72 -9.44
C VAL A 253 -10.82 3.81 -10.59
N GLY A 254 -11.34 3.59 -11.80
CA GLY A 254 -10.70 3.96 -13.06
C GLY A 254 -11.33 5.24 -13.62
N ILE A 255 -10.51 6.27 -13.82
CA ILE A 255 -10.94 7.57 -14.34
C ILE A 255 -10.52 7.70 -15.78
N LEU A 256 -11.50 7.84 -16.67
CA LEU A 256 -11.27 8.12 -18.09
C LEU A 256 -11.06 9.62 -18.28
N LEU A 257 -9.90 9.99 -18.82
CA LEU A 257 -9.42 11.36 -18.96
C LEU A 257 -9.47 11.82 -20.43
N ARG A 258 -10.03 13.01 -20.66
CA ARG A 258 -10.11 13.60 -22.00
C ARG A 258 -8.81 14.27 -22.40
N GLY A 259 -8.32 13.98 -23.63
CA GLY A 259 -7.21 14.73 -24.23
C GLY A 259 -5.84 14.52 -23.59
N VAL A 260 -5.71 13.48 -22.75
CA VAL A 260 -4.44 13.11 -22.11
C VAL A 260 -3.91 11.84 -22.75
N LYS A 261 -2.66 11.86 -23.18
CA LYS A 261 -1.98 10.68 -23.71
C LYS A 261 -1.39 9.86 -22.57
N ARG A 262 -1.25 8.53 -22.79
CA ARG A 262 -0.72 7.61 -21.78
C ARG A 262 0.69 7.96 -21.31
N ASP A 263 1.53 8.49 -22.19
CA ASP A 263 2.92 8.88 -21.93
C ASP A 263 3.06 10.23 -21.19
N GLU A 264 1.98 11.01 -21.11
CA GLU A 264 1.96 12.27 -20.36
C GLU A 264 1.74 12.05 -18.86
N ILE A 265 1.03 11.00 -18.48
CA ILE A 265 0.74 10.63 -17.09
C ILE A 265 1.34 9.28 -16.74
N ARG A 266 1.62 9.08 -15.47
CA ARG A 266 2.19 7.82 -14.98
C ARG A 266 1.84 7.58 -13.52
N ARG A 267 2.08 6.35 -13.06
CA ARG A 267 2.05 6.00 -11.64
C ARG A 267 2.84 7.02 -10.82
N GLY A 268 2.29 7.40 -9.67
CA GLY A 268 2.89 8.36 -8.75
C GLY A 268 2.49 9.81 -8.96
N MET A 269 1.82 10.15 -10.06
CA MET A 269 1.06 11.40 -10.14
C MET A 269 -0.23 11.30 -9.32
N ALA A 270 -0.84 12.44 -9.01
CA ALA A 270 -2.14 12.47 -8.35
C ALA A 270 -3.15 13.24 -9.20
N ILE A 271 -4.39 12.74 -9.25
CA ILE A 271 -5.55 13.48 -9.77
C ILE A 271 -6.12 14.29 -8.62
N VAL A 272 -6.26 15.59 -8.81
CA VAL A 272 -6.71 16.54 -7.79
C VAL A 272 -7.78 17.49 -8.35
N ALA A 273 -8.54 18.10 -7.46
CA ALA A 273 -9.43 19.20 -7.84
C ALA A 273 -8.59 20.38 -8.38
N PRO A 274 -9.13 21.17 -9.35
CA PRO A 274 -8.39 22.26 -9.94
C PRO A 274 -7.87 23.27 -8.90
N LYS A 275 -6.59 23.63 -8.97
CA LYS A 275 -5.93 24.61 -8.09
C LYS A 275 -5.93 24.21 -6.59
N SER A 276 -6.24 22.96 -6.26
CA SER A 276 -6.27 22.48 -4.86
C SER A 276 -4.92 21.95 -4.40
N ALA A 277 -3.96 21.75 -5.28
CA ALA A 277 -2.67 21.15 -4.99
C ALA A 277 -1.52 21.84 -5.73
N SER A 278 -0.36 21.78 -5.10
CA SER A 278 0.90 22.25 -5.68
C SER A 278 1.95 21.14 -5.63
N ILE A 279 3.01 21.29 -6.41
CA ILE A 279 4.11 20.33 -6.44
C ILE A 279 5.38 20.96 -5.88
N TYR A 280 6.08 20.19 -5.05
CA TYR A 280 7.30 20.62 -4.36
C TYR A 280 8.39 19.57 -4.50
N ASN A 281 9.64 19.98 -4.44
CA ASN A 281 10.81 19.11 -4.38
C ASN A 281 11.67 19.39 -3.15
N TYR A 282 11.35 20.41 -2.35
CA TYR A 282 12.09 20.77 -1.15
C TYR A 282 11.15 20.97 0.02
N PHE A 283 11.43 20.31 1.14
CA PHE A 283 10.57 20.31 2.31
C PHE A 283 11.34 19.94 3.58
N GLN A 284 10.83 20.38 4.72
CA GLN A 284 11.26 19.96 6.03
C GLN A 284 10.40 18.82 6.54
N ALA A 285 11.00 17.89 7.23
CA ALA A 285 10.32 16.72 7.76
C ALA A 285 10.87 16.31 9.13
N GLN A 286 9.99 15.79 9.95
CA GLN A 286 10.37 15.02 11.12
C GLN A 286 10.58 13.57 10.71
N VAL A 287 11.75 13.02 10.98
CA VAL A 287 12.11 11.65 10.60
C VAL A 287 12.59 10.84 11.80
N TYR A 288 12.34 9.54 11.75
CA TYR A 288 12.98 8.56 12.60
C TYR A 288 13.81 7.62 11.72
N MET A 289 15.11 7.49 12.04
CA MET A 289 16.02 6.62 11.32
C MET A 289 16.17 5.31 12.09
N LEU A 290 15.79 4.19 11.46
CA LEU A 290 15.80 2.87 12.08
C LEU A 290 17.18 2.50 12.61
N SER A 291 17.25 1.99 13.82
CA SER A 291 18.46 1.39 14.40
C SER A 291 18.83 0.07 13.71
N LYS A 292 20.05 -0.39 13.92
CA LYS A 292 20.50 -1.72 13.43
C LYS A 292 19.61 -2.87 13.94
N LYS A 293 19.10 -2.77 15.18
CA LYS A 293 18.22 -3.78 15.78
C LYS A 293 16.86 -3.86 15.07
N GLU A 294 16.40 -2.75 14.52
CA GLU A 294 15.14 -2.61 13.77
C GLU A 294 15.31 -2.90 12.26
N GLY A 295 16.48 -3.37 11.85
CA GLY A 295 16.78 -3.68 10.45
C GLY A 295 17.33 -2.50 9.63
N GLY A 296 17.57 -1.34 10.27
CA GLY A 296 18.19 -0.18 9.64
C GLY A 296 19.70 -0.36 9.37
N ARG A 297 20.31 0.64 8.72
CA ARG A 297 21.75 0.61 8.46
C ARG A 297 22.54 0.88 9.73
N PRO A 298 23.77 0.29 9.86
CA PRO A 298 24.62 0.50 11.04
C PRO A 298 25.42 1.82 11.00
N LYS A 299 25.53 2.48 9.84
CA LYS A 299 26.35 3.68 9.65
C LYS A 299 25.49 4.95 9.72
N PRO A 300 26.01 6.06 10.28
CA PRO A 300 25.30 7.33 10.30
C PRO A 300 25.03 7.90 8.91
N PHE A 301 24.13 8.85 8.86
CA PHE A 301 23.79 9.63 7.66
C PHE A 301 24.49 10.99 7.73
N THR A 302 25.01 11.43 6.60
CA THR A 302 25.70 12.72 6.45
C THR A 302 24.87 13.66 5.59
N ASN A 303 25.23 14.93 5.59
CA ASN A 303 24.73 15.86 4.58
C ASN A 303 24.95 15.32 3.16
N ASN A 304 24.01 15.60 2.27
CA ASN A 304 24.03 15.15 0.88
C ASN A 304 23.99 13.61 0.69
N PHE A 305 23.64 12.86 1.75
CA PHE A 305 23.42 11.42 1.60
C PHE A 305 22.18 11.20 0.72
N GLN A 306 22.37 10.41 -0.35
CA GLN A 306 21.30 10.08 -1.28
C GLN A 306 20.47 8.90 -0.77
N LEU A 307 19.15 9.06 -0.80
CA LEU A 307 18.18 8.05 -0.44
C LEU A 307 16.99 8.09 -1.38
N GLN A 308 16.11 7.11 -1.24
CA GLN A 308 14.86 7.04 -1.99
C GLN A 308 13.70 7.29 -1.03
N ILE A 309 12.87 8.26 -1.33
CA ILE A 309 11.62 8.55 -0.61
C ILE A 309 10.47 7.84 -1.30
N PHE A 310 9.61 7.21 -0.51
CA PHE A 310 8.38 6.59 -0.96
C PHE A 310 7.20 7.24 -0.24
N SER A 311 6.23 7.72 -0.99
CA SER A 311 5.00 8.26 -0.42
C SER A 311 3.85 8.08 -1.40
N MET A 312 2.65 7.79 -0.91
CA MET A 312 1.50 7.47 -1.76
C MET A 312 1.86 6.41 -2.82
N SER A 313 1.66 6.69 -4.10
CA SER A 313 1.98 5.79 -5.21
C SER A 313 3.31 6.10 -5.91
N TRP A 314 4.11 7.08 -5.42
CA TRP A 314 5.36 7.52 -6.03
C TRP A 314 6.60 7.18 -5.20
N ASP A 315 7.73 7.14 -5.88
CA ASP A 315 9.06 7.14 -5.30
C ASP A 315 9.96 8.15 -6.01
N CYS A 316 10.85 8.79 -5.25
CA CYS A 316 11.73 9.81 -5.78
C CYS A 316 13.07 9.81 -5.02
N PRO A 317 14.22 9.88 -5.74
CA PRO A 317 15.50 10.12 -5.10
C PRO A 317 15.51 11.49 -4.41
N ALA A 318 16.16 11.56 -3.24
CA ALA A 318 16.32 12.77 -2.47
C ALA A 318 17.70 12.82 -1.80
N PHE A 319 18.17 14.03 -1.51
CA PHE A 319 19.31 14.28 -0.65
C PHE A 319 18.86 14.76 0.72
N ILE A 320 19.53 14.26 1.77
CA ILE A 320 19.38 14.74 3.14
C ILE A 320 20.16 16.03 3.30
N GLN A 321 19.54 17.00 3.97
CA GLN A 321 20.21 18.17 4.53
C GLN A 321 19.90 18.20 6.03
N LEU A 322 20.95 18.08 6.84
CA LEU A 322 20.86 18.15 8.28
C LEU A 322 20.73 19.62 8.73
N GLU A 323 20.23 19.83 9.93
CA GLU A 323 20.19 21.15 10.54
C GLU A 323 21.60 21.76 10.68
N GLU A 324 21.67 23.07 10.70
CA GLU A 324 22.91 23.80 10.81
C GLU A 324 23.66 23.43 12.10
N GLY A 325 24.94 23.09 11.98
CA GLY A 325 25.77 22.59 13.08
C GLY A 325 25.69 21.08 13.37
N ARG A 326 24.81 20.35 12.65
CA ARG A 326 24.73 18.89 12.76
C ARG A 326 25.44 18.23 11.57
N GLU A 327 26.50 17.47 11.87
CA GLU A 327 27.26 16.76 10.81
C GLU A 327 26.73 15.36 10.52
N LEU A 328 26.17 14.70 11.52
CA LEU A 328 25.74 13.30 11.45
C LEU A 328 24.33 13.11 12.03
N LEU A 329 23.58 12.20 11.44
CA LEU A 329 22.34 11.65 11.97
C LEU A 329 22.55 10.16 12.24
N MET A 330 22.39 9.75 13.51
CA MET A 330 22.64 8.37 13.92
C MET A 330 21.43 7.46 13.68
N PRO A 331 21.67 6.17 13.39
CA PRO A 331 20.60 5.17 13.41
C PRO A 331 19.98 5.06 14.81
N GLY A 332 18.64 5.05 14.89
CA GLY A 332 17.86 5.06 16.14
C GLY A 332 17.51 6.45 16.64
N GLU A 333 17.76 7.49 15.87
CA GLU A 333 17.45 8.88 16.26
C GLU A 333 16.24 9.45 15.54
N ASP A 334 15.50 10.28 16.26
CA ASP A 334 14.55 11.24 15.71
C ASP A 334 15.27 12.54 15.34
N ALA A 335 14.91 13.11 14.20
CA ALA A 335 15.47 14.39 13.79
C ALA A 335 14.53 15.18 12.89
N THR A 336 14.68 16.49 12.94
CA THR A 336 14.19 17.38 11.89
C THR A 336 15.25 17.47 10.81
N ILE A 337 14.89 17.18 9.57
CA ILE A 337 15.78 17.29 8.41
C ILE A 337 15.08 18.00 7.26
N LYS A 338 15.86 18.53 6.35
CA LYS A 338 15.36 19.00 5.06
C LYS A 338 15.67 17.94 4.00
N LEU A 339 14.76 17.77 3.07
CA LEU A 339 14.87 16.80 1.99
C LEU A 339 14.70 17.51 0.66
N HIS A 340 15.68 17.31 -0.23
CA HIS A 340 15.65 17.84 -1.58
C HIS A 340 15.49 16.72 -2.59
N MET A 341 14.33 16.63 -3.21
CA MET A 341 13.98 15.58 -4.18
C MET A 341 14.39 15.96 -5.60
N GLN A 342 14.66 14.95 -6.42
CA GLN A 342 15.00 15.14 -7.83
C GLN A 342 13.85 15.71 -8.66
N LYS A 343 12.61 15.43 -8.29
CA LYS A 343 11.40 15.85 -9.01
C LYS A 343 10.43 16.55 -8.07
N LYS A 344 9.72 17.55 -8.59
CA LYS A 344 8.59 18.15 -7.88
C LYS A 344 7.42 17.16 -7.90
N MET A 345 7.01 16.76 -6.71
CA MET A 345 5.91 15.82 -6.50
C MET A 345 4.78 16.50 -5.75
N PHE A 346 3.59 15.90 -5.77
CA PHE A 346 2.54 16.29 -4.85
C PHE A 346 3.01 16.04 -3.42
N LEU A 347 3.00 17.09 -2.60
CA LEU A 347 3.34 17.06 -1.19
C LEU A 347 2.38 17.96 -0.40
N GLU A 348 2.07 17.55 0.80
CA GLU A 348 1.31 18.35 1.77
C GLU A 348 1.86 18.14 3.20
N PRO A 349 1.71 19.13 4.10
CA PRO A 349 2.04 18.95 5.51
C PRO A 349 1.24 17.80 6.13
N GLY A 350 1.89 17.01 6.98
CA GLY A 350 1.30 15.80 7.56
C GLY A 350 1.40 14.55 6.68
N GLN A 351 1.87 14.68 5.43
CA GLN A 351 2.06 13.53 4.54
C GLN A 351 3.18 12.63 5.05
N ARG A 352 2.90 11.34 5.19
CA ARG A 352 3.87 10.33 5.63
C ARG A 352 4.69 9.81 4.45
N PHE A 353 5.93 9.45 4.72
CA PHE A 353 6.82 8.83 3.75
C PHE A 353 7.77 7.85 4.41
N THR A 354 8.27 6.92 3.61
CA THR A 354 9.29 5.94 3.99
C THR A 354 10.60 6.26 3.27
N VAL A 355 11.70 6.06 3.97
CA VAL A 355 13.06 6.30 3.47
C VAL A 355 13.76 4.97 3.24
N ARG A 356 14.32 4.76 2.04
CA ARG A 356 15.06 3.55 1.69
C ARG A 356 16.40 3.84 1.03
N SER A 357 17.35 2.93 1.15
CA SER A 357 18.60 2.95 0.41
C SER A 357 19.16 1.53 0.30
N GLY A 358 19.72 1.17 -0.85
CA GLY A 358 20.30 -0.16 -1.08
C GLY A 358 19.34 -1.33 -0.84
N GLY A 359 18.04 -1.15 -1.12
CA GLY A 359 17.03 -2.21 -0.92
C GLY A 359 16.51 -2.35 0.52
N VAL A 360 17.05 -1.60 1.48
CA VAL A 360 16.70 -1.67 2.91
C VAL A 360 15.91 -0.43 3.33
N THR A 361 14.89 -0.61 4.18
CA THR A 361 14.18 0.50 4.83
C THR A 361 15.10 1.11 5.88
N MET A 362 15.35 2.42 5.76
CA MET A 362 16.26 3.17 6.63
C MET A 362 15.52 3.98 7.69
N GLY A 363 14.27 4.33 7.45
CA GLY A 363 13.49 5.16 8.33
C GLY A 363 12.17 5.58 7.71
N TYR A 364 11.51 6.45 8.41
CA TYR A 364 10.24 7.04 7.99
C TYR A 364 10.12 8.47 8.52
N GLY A 365 9.22 9.21 7.94
CA GLY A 365 9.02 10.59 8.35
C GLY A 365 7.65 11.14 7.98
N VAL A 366 7.43 12.37 8.45
CA VAL A 366 6.22 13.16 8.18
C VAL A 366 6.67 14.53 7.68
N VAL A 367 6.08 15.00 6.60
CA VAL A 367 6.30 16.35 6.07
C VAL A 367 5.80 17.36 7.10
N SER A 368 6.67 18.22 7.61
CA SER A 368 6.31 19.29 8.54
C SER A 368 6.06 20.61 7.84
N GLU A 369 6.88 20.95 6.84
CA GLU A 369 6.80 22.22 6.13
C GLU A 369 7.25 22.08 4.67
N LEU A 370 6.55 22.75 3.77
CA LEU A 370 6.90 22.83 2.36
C LEU A 370 7.75 24.06 2.12
N LEU A 371 8.92 23.90 1.52
CA LEU A 371 9.89 24.96 1.33
C LEU A 371 10.01 25.36 -0.16
N PRO A 372 10.32 26.63 -0.44
CA PRO A 372 10.66 27.04 -1.80
C PRO A 372 11.93 26.31 -2.27
N ASP A 373 11.95 25.90 -3.54
CA ASP A 373 13.10 25.26 -4.16
C ASP A 373 14.34 26.17 -4.03
N PRO A 374 15.43 25.74 -3.37
CA PRO A 374 16.62 26.56 -3.17
C PRO A 374 17.42 26.79 -4.46
N GLY A 375 16.98 26.21 -5.57
CA GLY A 375 17.70 26.34 -6.85
C GLY A 375 19.08 25.67 -6.83
N MET A 376 19.28 24.69 -5.96
CA MET A 376 20.53 23.93 -5.92
C MET A 376 20.76 23.24 -7.25
N GLY A 377 21.99 23.34 -7.74
CA GLY A 377 22.44 22.91 -9.05
C GLY A 377 21.95 21.53 -9.47
N LYS A 378 22.03 21.27 -10.75
CA LYS A 378 21.51 20.06 -11.38
C LYS A 378 21.92 18.81 -10.62
N TRP A 379 20.96 17.92 -10.40
CA TRP A 379 21.21 16.57 -9.93
C TRP A 379 22.20 15.87 -10.87
N GLY A 380 23.39 15.56 -10.40
CA GLY A 380 24.34 14.73 -11.14
C GLY A 380 25.36 15.50 -11.98
N ASP A 381 25.79 16.69 -11.57
CA ASP A 381 27.08 17.28 -12.02
C ASP A 381 28.20 16.80 -11.12
#